data_0b2d4001fb5cab32f4db26ff559d755d
#
_entry.id   0b2d4001fb5cab32f4db26ff559d755d
#
_cell.length_a   1.000
_cell.length_b   1.000
_cell.length_c   1.000
_cell.angle_alpha   90.00
_cell.angle_beta   90.00
_cell.angle_gamma   90.00
#
_symmetry.space_group_name_H-M   'P 1'
#
loop_
_entity.id
_entity.type
_entity.pdbx_description
1 polymer ?
#
loop_
_entity_poly.entity_id
_entity_poly.type
_entity_poly.pdbx_seq_one_letter_code
_entity_poly.pdbx_strand_id
1 'polypeptide(L)'
;MLGLYIHIPFCASRCIYCGFYSTVPAKKKDERLSVEERYVNAICHEMELRAEKNSNSSGERIGGLSTIYLGGGTPSQLSFESLKKIFQTIDNVYHIGLEWDTENNTCTTATPIEITMECNPDDITEEFAQNLRSLPINRISMGAQTFSDERLRFLHRRHTADEVETAVKRLRNANIENVSVDLMFGFPNETLEEWKEDIERLLALDIEHISAYSLMYEEGTPLYRLLQAGKVKDMDDELYRQMYDTLIDRLAEAGYEQYEISNFAKLKGQTSKFKVQCSKFNVQSPYRSQHNSSYWHNVPYIGIGASAHSYSNGKRSWNIADTKAYITAIEEDRLPCEEEIIDADTHYNDMIMTALRTCEGIDLSTLSAEYQTYLMRLAKPLQQQGLLKEDNGWLHLTRNGIYVSDSVMSDLMKV
;
A
#
# COMPACT_ATOMS: atom_id res chain seq x y z
N MET A 1 -0.68 19.25 -2.58
CA MET A 1 -0.29 18.27 -1.52
C MET A 1 0.53 17.19 -2.19
N LEU A 2 1.54 16.65 -1.54
CA LEU A 2 2.53 15.74 -2.12
C LEU A 2 2.67 14.51 -1.22
N GLY A 3 2.66 13.30 -1.80
CA GLY A 3 2.99 12.07 -1.09
C GLY A 3 4.50 11.82 -1.09
N LEU A 4 5.06 11.26 -0.01
CA LEU A 4 6.42 10.77 0.05
C LEU A 4 6.40 9.26 0.29
N TYR A 5 6.94 8.48 -0.66
CA TYR A 5 7.16 7.05 -0.53
C TYR A 5 8.64 6.75 -0.34
N ILE A 6 8.98 5.97 0.68
CA ILE A 6 10.35 5.54 0.94
C ILE A 6 10.43 4.03 0.82
N HIS A 7 11.19 3.55 -0.16
CA HIS A 7 11.38 2.12 -0.37
C HIS A 7 12.52 1.59 0.49
N ILE A 8 12.20 0.61 1.34
CA ILE A 8 13.18 -0.10 2.16
C ILE A 8 13.26 -1.54 1.66
N PRO A 9 14.34 -1.91 0.92
CA PRO A 9 14.39 -3.21 0.23
C PRO A 9 14.71 -4.40 1.13
N PHE A 10 14.91 -4.21 2.43
CA PHE A 10 15.40 -5.27 3.31
C PHE A 10 14.27 -6.18 3.78
N CYS A 11 14.46 -7.51 3.62
CA CYS A 11 13.61 -8.55 4.20
C CYS A 11 14.48 -9.57 4.93
N ALA A 12 14.11 -9.97 6.13
CA ALA A 12 14.84 -11.02 6.85
C ALA A 12 14.74 -12.39 6.15
N SER A 13 13.63 -12.65 5.43
CA SER A 13 13.43 -13.80 4.55
C SER A 13 12.56 -13.39 3.36
N ARG A 14 12.71 -14.07 2.23
CA ARG A 14 11.87 -13.81 1.06
C ARG A 14 10.68 -14.77 1.03
N CYS A 15 9.48 -14.22 1.00
CA CYS A 15 8.25 -14.96 0.81
C CYS A 15 8.17 -15.53 -0.60
N ILE A 16 7.55 -16.72 -0.77
CA ILE A 16 7.55 -17.42 -2.07
C ILE A 16 6.65 -16.76 -3.13
N TYR A 17 5.71 -15.91 -2.72
CA TYR A 17 4.75 -15.22 -3.59
C TYR A 17 5.16 -13.80 -3.97
N CYS A 18 6.14 -13.22 -3.23
CA CYS A 18 6.40 -11.78 -3.31
C CYS A 18 7.18 -11.40 -4.57
N GLY A 19 6.56 -10.54 -5.41
CA GLY A 19 7.17 -9.94 -6.60
C GLY A 19 7.87 -8.61 -6.34
N PHE A 20 7.71 -8.00 -5.16
CA PHE A 20 8.33 -6.72 -4.86
C PHE A 20 9.86 -6.81 -4.82
N TYR A 21 10.49 -5.70 -5.26
CA TYR A 21 11.94 -5.60 -5.15
C TYR A 21 12.38 -5.64 -3.70
N SER A 22 13.08 -6.68 -3.33
CA SER A 22 13.62 -6.86 -1.97
C SER A 22 14.91 -7.64 -1.98
N THR A 23 15.74 -7.42 -0.96
CA THR A 23 17.02 -8.09 -0.75
C THR A 23 17.04 -8.72 0.63
N VAL A 24 17.64 -9.91 0.71
CA VAL A 24 17.93 -10.54 2.00
C VAL A 24 19.33 -10.11 2.42
N PRO A 25 19.49 -9.41 3.55
CA PRO A 25 20.78 -8.93 4.00
C PRO A 25 21.77 -10.07 4.29
N ALA A 26 23.07 -9.73 4.30
CA ALA A 26 24.12 -10.66 4.68
C ALA A 26 23.87 -11.26 6.07
N LYS A 27 24.24 -12.54 6.25
CA LYS A 27 24.04 -13.25 7.52
C LYS A 27 24.86 -12.69 8.69
N LYS A 28 26.02 -12.07 8.37
CA LYS A 28 26.88 -11.45 9.39
C LYS A 28 26.32 -10.09 9.79
N LYS A 29 26.15 -9.88 11.10
CA LYS A 29 25.55 -8.67 11.68
C LYS A 29 26.29 -7.40 11.23
N ASP A 30 27.62 -7.39 11.27
CA ASP A 30 28.41 -6.21 10.93
C ASP A 30 28.29 -5.83 9.45
N GLU A 31 28.27 -6.82 8.55
CA GLU A 31 28.05 -6.60 7.11
C GLU A 31 26.62 -6.06 6.85
N ARG A 32 25.63 -6.59 7.56
CA ARG A 32 24.23 -6.13 7.48
C ARG A 32 24.11 -4.68 7.92
N LEU A 33 24.65 -4.30 9.08
CA LEU A 33 24.61 -2.95 9.61
C LEU A 33 25.32 -1.96 8.68
N SER A 34 26.47 -2.33 8.10
CA SER A 34 27.19 -1.50 7.13
C SER A 34 26.37 -1.24 5.86
N VAL A 35 25.63 -2.24 5.34
CA VAL A 35 24.78 -2.05 4.15
C VAL A 35 23.56 -1.22 4.49
N GLU A 36 22.92 -1.45 5.64
CA GLU A 36 21.79 -0.65 6.12
C GLU A 36 22.19 0.82 6.27
N GLU A 37 23.31 1.12 6.94
CA GLU A 37 23.79 2.47 7.16
C GLU A 37 24.07 3.20 5.84
N ARG A 38 24.77 2.54 4.89
CA ARG A 38 25.04 3.12 3.56
C ARG A 38 23.74 3.37 2.80
N TYR A 39 22.79 2.47 2.86
CA TYR A 39 21.49 2.64 2.19
C TYR A 39 20.69 3.78 2.80
N VAL A 40 20.63 3.87 4.12
CA VAL A 40 19.96 4.98 4.83
C VAL A 40 20.64 6.32 4.52
N ASN A 41 21.97 6.36 4.47
CA ASN A 41 22.68 7.55 4.03
C ASN A 41 22.32 7.94 2.59
N ALA A 42 22.23 6.96 1.70
CA ALA A 42 21.87 7.20 0.30
C ALA A 42 20.43 7.73 0.16
N ILE A 43 19.44 7.16 0.84
CA ILE A 43 18.05 7.69 0.78
C ILE A 43 17.94 9.09 1.39
N CYS A 44 18.67 9.39 2.46
CA CYS A 44 18.75 10.74 3.02
C CYS A 44 19.36 11.73 2.01
N HIS A 45 20.47 11.36 1.39
CA HIS A 45 21.12 12.19 0.39
C HIS A 45 20.29 12.35 -0.90
N GLU A 46 19.56 11.30 -1.32
CA GLU A 46 18.61 11.44 -2.45
C GLU A 46 17.53 12.48 -2.18
N MET A 47 16.98 12.54 -0.95
CA MET A 47 16.02 13.57 -0.58
C MET A 47 16.58 14.98 -0.74
N GLU A 48 17.83 15.20 -0.29
CA GLU A 48 18.54 16.46 -0.42
C GLU A 48 18.77 16.84 -1.89
N LEU A 49 19.30 15.92 -2.71
CA LEU A 49 19.55 16.13 -4.14
C LEU A 49 18.27 16.47 -4.91
N ARG A 50 17.15 15.82 -4.61
CA ARG A 50 15.85 16.11 -5.24
C ARG A 50 15.30 17.47 -4.81
N ALA A 51 15.49 17.87 -3.57
CA ALA A 51 15.07 19.18 -3.07
C ALA A 51 15.86 20.32 -3.75
N GLU A 52 17.17 20.16 -3.92
CA GLU A 52 18.02 21.15 -4.59
C GLU A 52 17.63 21.30 -6.07
N LYS A 53 17.39 20.20 -6.79
CA LYS A 53 16.96 20.26 -8.19
C LYS A 53 15.64 21.00 -8.37
N ASN A 54 14.67 20.77 -7.49
CA ASN A 54 13.37 21.44 -7.56
C ASN A 54 13.45 22.92 -7.20
N SER A 55 14.31 23.33 -6.26
CA SER A 55 14.55 24.72 -5.90
C SER A 55 15.16 25.54 -7.04
N ASN A 56 16.03 24.92 -7.84
CA ASN A 56 16.71 25.57 -8.97
C ASN A 56 15.79 25.72 -10.21
N SER A 57 14.71 24.93 -10.31
CA SER A 57 13.87 24.89 -11.53
C SER A 57 12.68 25.83 -11.49
N SER A 58 12.13 26.18 -10.32
CA SER A 58 10.89 26.97 -10.19
C SER A 58 10.94 28.06 -9.14
N GLY A 59 11.94 28.10 -8.26
CA GLY A 59 11.98 29.02 -7.12
C GLY A 59 10.87 28.77 -6.09
N GLU A 60 9.99 27.81 -6.34
CA GLU A 60 8.94 27.40 -5.42
C GLU A 60 9.44 26.28 -4.51
N ARG A 61 9.24 26.44 -3.22
CA ARG A 61 9.45 25.36 -2.26
C ARG A 61 8.50 24.20 -2.59
N ILE A 62 9.00 22.98 -2.45
CA ILE A 62 8.15 21.79 -2.52
C ILE A 62 7.00 22.00 -1.53
N GLY A 63 5.76 21.94 -2.02
CA GLY A 63 4.57 22.09 -1.17
C GLY A 63 4.60 21.06 -0.04
N GLY A 64 3.97 21.38 1.11
CA GLY A 64 3.98 20.51 2.28
C GLY A 64 3.53 19.08 1.97
N LEU A 65 4.13 18.09 2.64
CA LEU A 65 3.75 16.69 2.52
C LEU A 65 2.36 16.46 3.12
N SER A 66 1.55 15.65 2.46
CA SER A 66 0.26 15.17 2.97
C SER A 66 0.36 13.78 3.58
N THR A 67 1.25 12.95 3.04
CA THR A 67 1.45 11.57 3.50
C THR A 67 2.92 11.17 3.39
N ILE A 68 3.35 10.29 4.30
CA ILE A 68 4.66 9.63 4.26
C ILE A 68 4.41 8.13 4.41
N TYR A 69 5.01 7.33 3.53
CA TYR A 69 4.86 5.88 3.55
C TYR A 69 6.22 5.19 3.43
N LEU A 70 6.57 4.43 4.45
CA LEU A 70 7.74 3.56 4.44
C LEU A 70 7.27 2.14 4.07
N GLY A 71 7.70 1.63 2.93
CA GLY A 71 7.24 0.34 2.42
C GLY A 71 8.30 -0.40 1.61
N GLY A 72 7.88 -1.45 0.90
CA GLY A 72 8.68 -2.19 -0.07
C GLY A 72 9.07 -3.60 0.36
N GLY A 73 10.22 -3.78 0.97
CA GLY A 73 10.61 -5.05 1.60
C GLY A 73 9.98 -5.17 2.98
N THR A 74 10.69 -4.71 4.01
CA THR A 74 10.19 -4.71 5.39
C THR A 74 10.85 -3.58 6.17
N PRO A 75 10.25 -2.40 6.24
CA PRO A 75 10.80 -1.24 6.96
C PRO A 75 11.07 -1.49 8.45
N SER A 76 10.30 -2.38 9.09
CA SER A 76 10.52 -2.78 10.48
C SER A 76 11.84 -3.54 10.73
N GLN A 77 12.58 -3.87 9.67
CA GLN A 77 13.94 -4.44 9.78
C GLN A 77 15.02 -3.38 10.01
N LEU A 78 14.70 -2.09 9.85
CA LEU A 78 15.64 -1.01 10.12
C LEU A 78 15.87 -0.84 11.62
N SER A 79 17.08 -0.44 11.98
CA SER A 79 17.39 -0.03 13.33
C SER A 79 16.65 1.26 13.71
N PHE A 80 16.41 1.46 15.01
CA PHE A 80 15.77 2.69 15.50
C PHE A 80 16.55 3.96 15.10
N GLU A 81 17.87 3.92 15.17
CA GLU A 81 18.72 5.03 14.76
C GLU A 81 18.60 5.35 13.27
N SER A 82 18.45 4.32 12.42
CA SER A 82 18.19 4.48 11.00
C SER A 82 16.85 5.15 10.74
N LEU A 83 15.78 4.72 11.40
CA LEU A 83 14.46 5.34 11.29
C LEU A 83 14.49 6.79 11.76
N LYS A 84 15.11 7.06 12.90
CA LYS A 84 15.26 8.42 13.45
C LYS A 84 15.99 9.34 12.47
N LYS A 85 17.08 8.86 11.86
CA LYS A 85 17.84 9.63 10.86
C LYS A 85 16.99 9.96 9.64
N ILE A 86 16.19 8.99 9.13
CA ILE A 86 15.28 9.21 8.01
C ILE A 86 14.29 10.34 8.35
N PHE A 87 13.63 10.29 9.52
CA PHE A 87 12.65 11.31 9.88
C PHE A 87 13.28 12.68 10.14
N GLN A 88 14.48 12.73 10.71
CA GLN A 88 15.22 13.99 10.84
C GLN A 88 15.54 14.60 9.47
N THR A 89 15.93 13.79 8.49
CA THR A 89 16.19 14.27 7.13
C THR A 89 14.90 14.72 6.45
N ILE A 90 13.80 14.00 6.63
CA ILE A 90 12.47 14.41 6.11
C ILE A 90 12.11 15.78 6.67
N ASP A 91 12.29 16.01 7.97
CA ASP A 91 11.99 17.31 8.58
C ASP A 91 12.88 18.43 8.04
N ASN A 92 14.19 18.17 7.93
CA ASN A 92 15.14 19.14 7.38
C ASN A 92 14.81 19.53 5.92
N VAL A 93 14.38 18.58 5.11
CA VAL A 93 14.14 18.77 3.67
C VAL A 93 12.73 19.29 3.38
N TYR A 94 11.72 18.71 4.02
CA TYR A 94 10.30 18.97 3.71
C TYR A 94 9.58 19.81 4.77
N HIS A 95 10.24 20.13 5.88
CA HIS A 95 9.75 21.02 6.96
C HIS A 95 8.39 20.57 7.54
N ILE A 96 8.29 19.29 7.90
CA ILE A 96 7.06 18.72 8.47
C ILE A 96 6.83 19.16 9.92
N GLY A 97 7.82 19.81 10.54
CA GLY A 97 7.76 20.35 11.89
C GLY A 97 7.71 19.24 12.95
N LEU A 98 8.79 18.46 13.07
CA LEU A 98 8.90 17.44 14.11
C LEU A 98 9.00 18.09 15.49
N GLU A 99 8.11 17.68 16.38
CA GLU A 99 8.07 18.08 17.78
C GLU A 99 8.40 16.87 18.66
N TRP A 100 9.56 16.91 19.30
CA TRP A 100 10.04 15.85 20.18
C TRP A 100 9.73 16.18 21.63
N ASP A 101 8.88 15.39 22.27
CA ASP A 101 8.63 15.44 23.71
C ASP A 101 9.53 14.42 24.41
N THR A 102 10.62 14.91 25.00
CA THR A 102 11.61 14.08 25.71
C THR A 102 11.11 13.58 27.06
N GLU A 103 10.11 14.25 27.68
CA GLU A 103 9.55 13.83 28.97
C GLU A 103 8.63 12.61 28.79
N ASN A 104 7.80 12.62 27.74
CA ASN A 104 6.87 11.54 27.43
C ASN A 104 7.42 10.53 26.42
N ASN A 105 8.61 10.76 25.88
CA ASN A 105 9.24 9.97 24.82
C ASN A 105 8.31 9.79 23.61
N THR A 106 7.77 10.90 23.11
CA THR A 106 6.89 10.92 21.92
C THR A 106 7.40 11.89 20.88
N CYS A 107 7.01 11.65 19.62
CA CYS A 107 7.29 12.54 18.51
C CYS A 107 6.01 12.75 17.68
N THR A 108 5.73 14.01 17.34
CA THR A 108 4.58 14.41 16.53
C THR A 108 5.00 15.35 15.41
N THR A 109 4.08 15.69 14.53
CA THR A 109 4.28 16.69 13.47
C THR A 109 3.40 17.91 13.72
N ALA A 110 3.91 19.11 13.39
CA ALA A 110 3.16 20.36 13.57
C ALA A 110 1.84 20.41 12.77
N THR A 111 1.78 19.71 11.63
CA THR A 111 0.57 19.54 10.85
C THR A 111 0.18 18.06 10.79
N PRO A 112 -1.12 17.71 10.82
CA PRO A 112 -1.54 16.32 10.69
C PRO A 112 -1.09 15.72 9.35
N ILE A 113 -0.21 14.72 9.39
CA ILE A 113 0.28 13.96 8.23
C ILE A 113 0.05 12.49 8.53
N GLU A 114 -0.50 11.71 7.57
CA GLU A 114 -0.49 10.26 7.69
C GLU A 114 0.92 9.73 7.46
N ILE A 115 1.49 9.10 8.47
CA ILE A 115 2.84 8.50 8.42
C ILE A 115 2.69 7.00 8.66
N THR A 116 2.74 6.25 7.56
CA THR A 116 2.57 4.79 7.56
C THR A 116 3.92 4.07 7.50
N MET A 117 4.04 2.97 8.23
CA MET A 117 5.15 2.03 8.10
C MET A 117 4.65 0.59 7.99
N GLU A 118 5.20 -0.16 7.03
CA GLU A 118 4.96 -1.59 6.89
C GLU A 118 5.78 -2.38 7.92
N CYS A 119 5.14 -3.38 8.54
CA CYS A 119 5.75 -4.25 9.55
C CYS A 119 5.37 -5.71 9.34
N ASN A 120 6.25 -6.61 9.75
CA ASN A 120 5.87 -8.00 9.99
C ASN A 120 5.47 -8.18 11.46
N PRO A 121 4.52 -9.07 11.79
CA PRO A 121 4.11 -9.33 13.17
C PRO A 121 5.26 -9.67 14.12
N ASP A 122 6.20 -10.52 13.69
CA ASP A 122 7.35 -10.96 14.47
C ASP A 122 8.41 -9.87 14.71
N ASP A 123 8.41 -8.78 13.94
CA ASP A 123 9.28 -7.63 14.16
C ASP A 123 8.74 -6.70 15.26
N ILE A 124 7.42 -6.76 15.56
CA ILE A 124 6.76 -5.92 16.56
C ILE A 124 7.01 -6.50 17.96
N THR A 125 8.26 -6.40 18.42
CA THR A 125 8.64 -6.71 19.81
C THR A 125 8.18 -5.62 20.75
N GLU A 126 8.23 -5.86 22.07
CA GLU A 126 7.92 -4.83 23.07
C GLU A 126 8.86 -3.61 22.93
N GLU A 127 10.15 -3.86 22.73
CA GLU A 127 11.17 -2.81 22.52
C GLU A 127 10.87 -2.01 21.25
N PHE A 128 10.57 -2.68 20.14
CA PHE A 128 10.24 -2.03 18.88
C PHE A 128 8.98 -1.16 19.01
N ALA A 129 7.91 -1.67 19.63
CA ALA A 129 6.67 -0.93 19.85
C ALA A 129 6.91 0.31 20.74
N GLN A 130 7.74 0.21 21.79
CA GLN A 130 8.12 1.36 22.61
C GLN A 130 8.94 2.40 21.83
N ASN A 131 9.83 1.96 20.95
CA ASN A 131 10.62 2.84 20.08
C ASN A 131 9.75 3.61 19.08
N LEU A 132 8.64 2.99 18.57
CA LEU A 132 7.69 3.65 17.67
C LEU A 132 7.08 4.92 18.30
N ARG A 133 6.88 4.97 19.63
CA ARG A 133 6.32 6.14 20.31
C ARG A 133 7.18 7.40 20.11
N SER A 134 8.48 7.22 19.99
CA SER A 134 9.44 8.33 19.78
C SER A 134 9.70 8.64 18.30
N LEU A 135 8.91 8.06 17.39
CA LEU A 135 8.90 8.36 15.96
C LEU A 135 7.52 8.94 15.59
N PRO A 136 7.42 9.78 14.57
CA PRO A 136 6.15 10.41 14.19
C PRO A 136 5.20 9.46 13.45
N ILE A 137 5.43 8.14 13.55
CA ILE A 137 4.62 7.10 12.89
C ILE A 137 3.28 7.00 13.59
N ASN A 138 2.19 7.18 12.84
CA ASN A 138 0.82 7.16 13.37
C ASN A 138 -0.08 6.10 12.72
N ARG A 139 0.44 5.35 11.74
CA ARG A 139 -0.24 4.23 11.09
C ARG A 139 0.73 3.08 10.85
N ILE A 140 0.32 1.85 11.17
CA ILE A 140 1.07 0.63 10.87
C ILE A 140 0.26 -0.21 9.87
N SER A 141 0.92 -0.71 8.80
CA SER A 141 0.39 -1.76 7.93
C SER A 141 1.12 -3.06 8.22
N MET A 142 0.39 -4.06 8.70
CA MET A 142 0.97 -5.29 9.21
C MET A 142 0.56 -6.48 8.35
N GLY A 143 1.54 -7.14 7.72
CA GLY A 143 1.31 -8.30 6.88
C GLY A 143 1.05 -9.58 7.68
N ALA A 144 -0.18 -9.86 8.07
CA ALA A 144 -0.58 -11.12 8.71
C ALA A 144 -0.71 -12.26 7.70
N GLN A 145 -1.28 -11.99 6.54
CA GLN A 145 -1.54 -12.87 5.40
C GLN A 145 -2.61 -13.94 5.67
N THR A 146 -2.56 -14.67 6.75
CA THR A 146 -3.52 -15.70 7.17
C THR A 146 -3.33 -15.98 8.66
N PHE A 147 -4.33 -16.57 9.30
CA PHE A 147 -4.22 -17.10 10.67
C PHE A 147 -4.00 -18.62 10.70
N SER A 148 -3.61 -19.23 9.58
CA SER A 148 -3.20 -20.63 9.49
C SER A 148 -1.68 -20.75 9.52
N ASP A 149 -1.13 -21.35 10.59
CA ASP A 149 0.32 -21.60 10.69
C ASP A 149 0.86 -22.50 9.57
N GLU A 150 0.02 -23.37 9.00
CA GLU A 150 0.39 -24.19 7.85
C GLU A 150 0.61 -23.33 6.61
N ARG A 151 -0.31 -22.41 6.31
CA ARG A 151 -0.21 -21.48 5.19
C ARG A 151 0.92 -20.49 5.40
N LEU A 152 1.13 -19.99 6.63
CA LEU A 152 2.28 -19.14 6.94
C LEU A 152 3.61 -19.84 6.63
N ARG A 153 3.77 -21.09 7.03
CA ARG A 153 4.95 -21.91 6.67
C ARG A 153 5.08 -22.13 5.17
N PHE A 154 3.97 -22.39 4.48
CA PHE A 154 3.94 -22.51 3.02
C PHE A 154 4.42 -21.22 2.33
N LEU A 155 4.00 -20.05 2.81
CA LEU A 155 4.44 -18.77 2.30
C LEU A 155 5.89 -18.39 2.65
N HIS A 156 6.57 -19.16 3.47
CA HIS A 156 7.85 -18.84 4.12
C HIS A 156 7.77 -17.60 5.04
N ARG A 157 6.63 -17.40 5.71
CA ARG A 157 6.50 -16.38 6.76
C ARG A 157 7.17 -16.86 8.03
N ARG A 158 7.73 -15.93 8.81
CA ARG A 158 8.47 -16.22 10.05
C ARG A 158 7.57 -16.25 11.27
N HIS A 159 6.50 -15.45 11.25
CA HIS A 159 5.56 -15.33 12.35
C HIS A 159 4.55 -16.47 12.37
N THR A 160 3.92 -16.64 13.53
CA THR A 160 2.76 -17.51 13.78
C THR A 160 1.48 -16.68 13.84
N ALA A 161 0.33 -17.33 13.73
CA ALA A 161 -0.97 -16.70 13.84
C ALA A 161 -1.17 -15.94 15.17
N ASP A 162 -0.69 -16.47 16.28
CA ASP A 162 -0.80 -15.87 17.61
C ASP A 162 0.09 -14.62 17.79
N GLU A 163 1.17 -14.52 17.02
CA GLU A 163 2.03 -13.33 17.03
C GLU A 163 1.33 -12.11 16.43
N VAL A 164 0.35 -12.28 15.52
CA VAL A 164 -0.46 -11.20 14.98
C VAL A 164 -1.25 -10.50 16.09
N GLU A 165 -1.95 -11.26 16.93
CA GLU A 165 -2.72 -10.72 18.07
C GLU A 165 -1.79 -10.03 19.08
N THR A 166 -0.65 -10.64 19.34
CA THR A 166 0.36 -10.08 20.26
C THR A 166 0.91 -8.78 19.74
N ALA A 167 1.19 -8.68 18.43
CA ALA A 167 1.69 -7.48 17.77
C ALA A 167 0.66 -6.34 17.86
N VAL A 168 -0.63 -6.61 17.58
CA VAL A 168 -1.69 -5.60 17.73
C VAL A 168 -1.77 -5.08 19.17
N LYS A 169 -1.73 -5.98 20.18
CA LYS A 169 -1.72 -5.56 21.60
C LYS A 169 -0.54 -4.67 21.95
N ARG A 170 0.67 -4.99 21.45
CA ARG A 170 1.88 -4.18 21.65
C ARG A 170 1.75 -2.80 21.00
N LEU A 171 1.21 -2.72 19.78
CA LEU A 171 0.95 -1.45 19.09
C LEU A 171 -0.03 -0.57 19.87
N ARG A 172 -1.14 -1.16 20.38
CA ARG A 172 -2.10 -0.43 21.21
C ARG A 172 -1.45 0.10 22.50
N ASN A 173 -0.61 -0.70 23.17
CA ASN A 173 0.14 -0.28 24.36
C ASN A 173 1.15 0.85 24.05
N ALA A 174 1.60 0.94 22.80
CA ALA A 174 2.46 2.00 22.30
C ALA A 174 1.69 3.24 21.78
N ASN A 175 0.34 3.28 21.96
CA ASN A 175 -0.55 4.33 21.50
C ASN A 175 -0.63 4.45 19.95
N ILE A 176 -0.35 3.38 19.22
CA ILE A 176 -0.63 3.29 17.78
C ILE A 176 -2.08 2.81 17.61
N GLU A 177 -2.97 3.75 17.30
CA GLU A 177 -4.41 3.48 17.18
C GLU A 177 -4.83 3.11 15.74
N ASN A 178 -4.09 3.55 14.72
CA ASN A 178 -4.42 3.24 13.33
C ASN A 178 -3.60 2.04 12.84
N VAL A 179 -4.20 0.86 12.90
CA VAL A 179 -3.59 -0.40 12.48
C VAL A 179 -4.34 -0.97 11.28
N SER A 180 -3.58 -1.23 10.21
CA SER A 180 -4.00 -2.00 9.05
C SER A 180 -3.45 -3.41 9.15
N VAL A 181 -4.27 -4.40 8.82
CA VAL A 181 -3.82 -5.79 8.69
C VAL A 181 -4.09 -6.29 7.29
N ASP A 182 -3.06 -6.88 6.69
CA ASP A 182 -3.16 -7.44 5.35
C ASP A 182 -3.47 -8.94 5.46
N LEU A 183 -4.54 -9.38 4.80
CA LEU A 183 -4.93 -10.77 4.63
C LEU A 183 -4.82 -11.20 3.18
N MET A 184 -4.65 -12.49 2.99
CA MET A 184 -4.70 -13.15 1.68
C MET A 184 -5.68 -14.29 1.69
N PHE A 185 -6.34 -14.53 0.57
CA PHE A 185 -7.22 -15.67 0.32
C PHE A 185 -6.91 -16.30 -1.03
N GLY A 186 -7.48 -17.45 -1.30
CA GLY A 186 -7.23 -18.16 -2.55
C GLY A 186 -5.97 -19.04 -2.51
N PHE A 187 -5.60 -19.53 -1.33
CA PHE A 187 -4.49 -20.46 -1.20
C PHE A 187 -4.81 -21.81 -1.84
N PRO A 188 -3.81 -22.55 -2.34
CA PRO A 188 -4.02 -23.92 -2.77
C PRO A 188 -4.73 -24.76 -1.71
N ASN A 189 -5.85 -25.39 -2.12
CA ASN A 189 -6.72 -26.22 -1.26
C ASN A 189 -7.40 -25.48 -0.11
N GLU A 190 -7.44 -24.18 -0.09
CA GLU A 190 -8.20 -23.42 0.90
C GLU A 190 -9.70 -23.65 0.74
N THR A 191 -10.39 -23.86 1.86
CA THR A 191 -11.84 -24.00 1.89
C THR A 191 -12.51 -22.67 2.28
N LEU A 192 -13.78 -22.54 1.93
CA LEU A 192 -14.57 -21.34 2.32
C LEU A 192 -14.69 -21.22 3.85
N GLU A 193 -14.76 -22.33 4.56
CA GLU A 193 -14.85 -22.37 6.02
C GLU A 193 -13.56 -21.84 6.66
N GLU A 194 -12.40 -22.27 6.20
CA GLU A 194 -11.11 -21.76 6.70
C GLU A 194 -10.93 -20.26 6.43
N TRP A 195 -11.41 -19.79 5.26
CA TRP A 195 -11.43 -18.35 4.97
C TRP A 195 -12.34 -17.57 5.91
N LYS A 196 -13.53 -18.10 6.24
CA LYS A 196 -14.40 -17.50 7.24
C LYS A 196 -13.76 -17.43 8.63
N GLU A 197 -13.02 -18.46 9.03
CA GLU A 197 -12.27 -18.47 10.29
C GLU A 197 -11.19 -17.37 10.30
N ASP A 198 -10.46 -17.17 9.22
CA ASP A 198 -9.49 -16.09 9.10
C ASP A 198 -10.16 -14.71 9.22
N ILE A 199 -11.31 -14.49 8.58
CA ILE A 199 -12.09 -13.25 8.71
C ILE A 199 -12.54 -13.02 10.16
N GLU A 200 -13.08 -14.03 10.85
CA GLU A 200 -13.54 -13.88 12.23
C GLU A 200 -12.39 -13.60 13.19
N ARG A 201 -11.22 -14.25 13.02
CA ARG A 201 -10.03 -13.94 13.80
C ARG A 201 -9.53 -12.52 13.55
N LEU A 202 -9.57 -12.06 12.29
CA LEU A 202 -9.25 -10.68 11.95
C LEU A 202 -10.16 -9.67 12.63
N LEU A 203 -11.48 -9.91 12.56
CA LEU A 203 -12.49 -9.03 13.18
C LEU A 203 -12.36 -8.96 14.70
N ALA A 204 -11.93 -10.05 15.34
CA ALA A 204 -11.66 -10.08 16.78
C ALA A 204 -10.51 -9.16 17.22
N LEU A 205 -9.62 -8.75 16.30
CA LEU A 205 -8.53 -7.79 16.59
C LEU A 205 -9.03 -6.35 16.75
N ASP A 206 -10.24 -6.05 16.35
CA ASP A 206 -10.87 -4.70 16.41
C ASP A 206 -9.99 -3.58 15.82
N ILE A 207 -9.50 -3.82 14.60
CA ILE A 207 -8.58 -2.93 13.88
C ILE A 207 -9.31 -1.91 13.00
N GLU A 208 -8.61 -0.87 12.56
CA GLU A 208 -9.18 0.27 11.82
C GLU A 208 -9.25 0.04 10.31
N HIS A 209 -8.32 -0.75 9.77
CA HIS A 209 -8.20 -0.93 8.33
C HIS A 209 -7.82 -2.38 7.99
N ILE A 210 -8.30 -2.86 6.85
CA ILE A 210 -8.07 -4.21 6.35
C ILE A 210 -7.70 -4.08 4.87
N SER A 211 -6.59 -4.71 4.48
CA SER A 211 -6.27 -4.97 3.08
C SER A 211 -6.41 -6.47 2.84
N ALA A 212 -7.26 -6.86 1.89
CA ALA A 212 -7.46 -8.28 1.58
C ALA A 212 -7.23 -8.54 0.10
N TYR A 213 -6.21 -9.34 -0.19
CA TYR A 213 -5.75 -9.63 -1.54
C TYR A 213 -5.94 -11.11 -1.87
N SER A 214 -6.20 -11.41 -3.13
CA SER A 214 -6.05 -12.78 -3.61
C SER A 214 -4.58 -13.16 -3.71
N LEU A 215 -4.28 -14.44 -3.47
CA LEU A 215 -2.96 -14.98 -3.74
C LEU A 215 -2.71 -14.99 -5.24
N MET A 216 -1.79 -14.18 -5.71
CA MET A 216 -1.41 -14.11 -7.11
C MET A 216 -0.16 -14.96 -7.41
N TYR A 217 -0.15 -15.58 -8.60
CA TYR A 217 0.97 -16.36 -9.10
C TYR A 217 1.80 -15.52 -10.06
N GLU A 218 2.58 -14.56 -9.52
CA GLU A 218 3.39 -13.66 -10.32
C GLU A 218 4.58 -14.36 -10.96
N GLU A 219 4.81 -14.09 -12.23
CA GLU A 219 5.95 -14.61 -12.98
C GLU A 219 7.28 -14.25 -12.29
N GLY A 220 8.23 -15.17 -12.32
CA GLY A 220 9.53 -15.02 -11.65
C GLY A 220 9.54 -15.42 -10.18
N THR A 221 8.39 -15.56 -9.51
CA THR A 221 8.31 -15.98 -8.11
C THR A 221 8.50 -17.50 -7.92
N PRO A 222 8.95 -17.96 -6.74
CA PRO A 222 8.96 -19.39 -6.43
C PRO A 222 7.57 -20.03 -6.49
N LEU A 223 6.52 -19.32 -6.08
CA LEU A 223 5.13 -19.79 -6.12
C LEU A 223 4.68 -20.05 -7.56
N TYR A 224 4.97 -19.14 -8.50
CA TYR A 224 4.68 -19.34 -9.92
C TYR A 224 5.36 -20.60 -10.48
N ARG A 225 6.62 -20.84 -10.08
CA ARG A 225 7.32 -22.07 -10.50
C ARG A 225 6.67 -23.33 -9.95
N LEU A 226 6.09 -23.30 -8.73
CA LEU A 226 5.32 -24.42 -8.19
C LEU A 226 4.05 -24.68 -9.00
N LEU A 227 3.35 -23.61 -9.41
CA LEU A 227 2.17 -23.72 -10.29
C LEU A 227 2.55 -24.33 -11.63
N GLN A 228 3.58 -23.81 -12.31
CA GLN A 228 4.07 -24.33 -13.60
C GLN A 228 4.53 -25.80 -13.53
N ALA A 229 5.07 -26.22 -12.40
CA ALA A 229 5.46 -27.60 -12.15
C ALA A 229 4.29 -28.52 -11.75
N GLY A 230 3.06 -28.01 -11.69
CA GLY A 230 1.87 -28.75 -11.27
C GLY A 230 1.90 -29.22 -9.80
N LYS A 231 2.76 -28.61 -8.96
CA LYS A 231 2.87 -28.92 -7.53
C LYS A 231 1.79 -28.23 -6.68
N VAL A 232 1.26 -27.14 -7.18
CA VAL A 232 0.09 -26.44 -6.65
C VAL A 232 -0.89 -26.22 -7.80
N LYS A 233 -2.15 -26.04 -7.45
CA LYS A 233 -3.20 -25.69 -8.39
C LYS A 233 -3.79 -24.36 -7.99
N ASP A 234 -4.17 -23.58 -8.98
CA ASP A 234 -4.97 -22.39 -8.77
C ASP A 234 -6.36 -22.75 -8.26
N MET A 235 -6.99 -21.83 -7.57
CA MET A 235 -8.34 -22.00 -7.04
C MET A 235 -9.37 -21.98 -8.15
N ASP A 236 -10.49 -22.66 -7.94
CA ASP A 236 -11.66 -22.58 -8.79
C ASP A 236 -12.30 -21.18 -8.73
N ASP A 237 -12.66 -20.61 -9.89
CA ASP A 237 -13.19 -19.24 -10.01
C ASP A 237 -14.47 -19.03 -9.18
N GLU A 238 -15.34 -20.05 -9.07
CA GLU A 238 -16.57 -19.93 -8.32
C GLU A 238 -16.30 -19.92 -6.81
N LEU A 239 -15.35 -20.72 -6.31
CA LEU A 239 -14.93 -20.68 -4.92
C LEU A 239 -14.25 -19.35 -4.60
N TYR A 240 -13.40 -18.86 -5.53
CA TYR A 240 -12.78 -17.55 -5.42
C TYR A 240 -13.82 -16.43 -5.27
N ARG A 241 -14.87 -16.44 -6.11
CA ARG A 241 -15.97 -15.50 -6.04
C ARG A 241 -16.72 -15.59 -4.71
N GLN A 242 -17.00 -16.80 -4.22
CA GLN A 242 -17.66 -17.02 -2.94
C GLN A 242 -16.83 -16.50 -1.74
N MET A 243 -15.51 -16.66 -1.79
CA MET A 243 -14.62 -16.11 -0.76
C MET A 243 -14.64 -14.59 -0.73
N TYR A 244 -14.58 -13.97 -1.91
CA TYR A 244 -14.61 -12.51 -2.02
C TYR A 244 -15.99 -11.94 -1.63
N ASP A 245 -17.09 -12.60 -2.02
CA ASP A 245 -18.45 -12.25 -1.57
C ASP A 245 -18.57 -12.32 -0.05
N THR A 246 -18.06 -13.40 0.54
CA THR A 246 -18.06 -13.59 1.99
C THR A 246 -17.29 -12.48 2.70
N LEU A 247 -16.12 -12.10 2.17
CA LEU A 247 -15.31 -11.00 2.70
C LEU A 247 -16.11 -9.68 2.72
N ILE A 248 -16.64 -9.28 1.56
CA ILE A 248 -17.39 -8.02 1.44
C ILE A 248 -18.57 -7.98 2.41
N ASP A 249 -19.37 -9.05 2.44
CA ASP A 249 -20.60 -9.10 3.24
C ASP A 249 -20.26 -9.10 4.74
N ARG A 250 -19.27 -9.90 5.17
CA ARG A 250 -18.88 -9.96 6.59
C ARG A 250 -18.25 -8.67 7.10
N LEU A 251 -17.40 -8.02 6.30
CA LEU A 251 -16.79 -6.74 6.69
C LEU A 251 -17.85 -5.62 6.72
N ALA A 252 -18.78 -5.60 5.77
CA ALA A 252 -19.89 -4.66 5.79
C ALA A 252 -20.79 -4.84 7.03
N GLU A 253 -21.11 -6.08 7.43
CA GLU A 253 -21.84 -6.37 8.66
C GLU A 253 -21.08 -5.94 9.92
N ALA A 254 -19.75 -6.02 9.90
CA ALA A 254 -18.88 -5.58 10.99
C ALA A 254 -18.61 -4.06 11.01
N GLY A 255 -19.22 -3.30 10.07
CA GLY A 255 -19.12 -1.83 10.04
C GLY A 255 -17.90 -1.29 9.31
N TYR A 256 -17.35 -2.05 8.38
CA TYR A 256 -16.30 -1.57 7.45
C TYR A 256 -16.93 -1.16 6.11
N GLU A 257 -16.43 -0.08 5.52
CA GLU A 257 -16.69 0.27 4.14
C GLU A 257 -15.61 -0.31 3.23
N GLN A 258 -16.01 -0.89 2.10
CA GLN A 258 -15.10 -1.18 1.00
C GLN A 258 -14.93 0.11 0.19
N TYR A 259 -13.76 0.73 0.19
CA TYR A 259 -13.51 1.98 -0.53
C TYR A 259 -12.66 1.80 -1.80
N GLU A 260 -12.00 0.66 -1.94
CA GLU A 260 -11.39 0.18 -3.17
C GLU A 260 -11.45 -1.36 -3.22
N ILE A 261 -11.05 -1.97 -4.32
CA ILE A 261 -11.21 -3.41 -4.59
C ILE A 261 -10.72 -4.28 -3.43
N SER A 262 -9.57 -3.96 -2.85
CA SER A 262 -8.90 -4.77 -1.83
C SER A 262 -8.89 -4.14 -0.43
N ASN A 263 -9.34 -2.89 -0.26
CA ASN A 263 -9.18 -2.16 0.98
C ASN A 263 -10.52 -1.79 1.63
N PHE A 264 -10.55 -2.02 2.94
CA PHE A 264 -11.71 -1.81 3.80
C PHE A 264 -11.33 -0.97 5.01
N ALA A 265 -12.14 0.03 5.35
CA ALA A 265 -11.89 0.94 6.45
C ALA A 265 -13.08 0.98 7.41
N LYS A 266 -12.82 0.93 8.72
CA LYS A 266 -13.82 0.92 9.77
C LYS A 266 -14.57 2.25 9.83
N LEU A 267 -15.89 2.23 9.86
CA LEU A 267 -16.72 3.42 9.98
C LEU A 267 -16.78 3.88 11.45
N LYS A 268 -16.53 5.16 11.69
CA LYS A 268 -16.57 5.74 13.05
C LYS A 268 -18.02 6.00 13.47
N GLY A 269 -18.45 5.36 14.56
CA GLY A 269 -19.72 5.69 15.23
C GLY A 269 -20.99 5.09 14.63
N GLN A 270 -20.90 4.10 13.74
CA GLN A 270 -22.07 3.41 13.21
C GLN A 270 -22.20 1.99 13.77
N THR A 271 -23.34 1.72 14.41
CA THR A 271 -23.77 0.36 14.72
C THR A 271 -24.38 -0.29 13.48
N SER A 272 -24.13 -1.55 13.27
CA SER A 272 -24.33 -2.49 12.16
C SER A 272 -25.72 -2.56 11.48
N LYS A 273 -26.45 -1.46 11.27
CA LYS A 273 -27.80 -1.49 10.66
C LYS A 273 -27.91 -0.85 9.27
N PHE A 274 -26.82 -0.36 8.69
CA PHE A 274 -26.86 0.20 7.36
C PHE A 274 -26.14 -0.73 6.36
N LYS A 275 -26.86 -1.09 5.27
CA LYS A 275 -26.22 -1.66 4.09
C LYS A 275 -25.28 -0.60 3.52
N VAL A 276 -23.99 -0.71 3.83
CA VAL A 276 -22.96 0.18 3.32
C VAL A 276 -22.56 -0.30 1.91
N GLN A 277 -23.43 -0.05 0.95
CA GLN A 277 -22.95 0.18 -0.40
C GLN A 277 -22.36 1.59 -0.38
N CYS A 278 -21.13 1.74 -0.89
CA CYS A 278 -20.36 2.97 -0.97
C CYS A 278 -21.23 4.22 -0.76
N SER A 279 -21.19 4.80 0.45
CA SER A 279 -21.97 6.02 0.74
C SER A 279 -21.28 7.15 0.01
N LYS A 280 -21.64 7.32 -1.28
CA LYS A 280 -21.19 8.44 -2.08
C LYS A 280 -21.46 9.71 -1.27
N PHE A 281 -20.41 10.41 -0.87
CA PHE A 281 -20.39 11.78 -0.42
C PHE A 281 -20.73 12.16 1.04
N ASN A 282 -21.26 11.30 1.91
CA ASN A 282 -21.68 11.81 3.23
C ASN A 282 -20.95 11.26 4.47
N VAL A 283 -20.29 10.12 4.41
CA VAL A 283 -19.48 9.60 5.54
C VAL A 283 -18.35 8.75 4.99
N GLN A 284 -17.20 9.35 4.80
CA GLN A 284 -15.96 8.59 4.52
C GLN A 284 -15.33 8.19 5.85
N SER A 285 -14.79 6.99 5.93
CA SER A 285 -14.02 6.56 7.08
C SER A 285 -12.74 7.41 7.25
N PRO A 286 -12.43 7.85 8.47
CA PRO A 286 -11.17 8.53 8.73
C PRO A 286 -9.96 7.58 8.66
N TYR A 287 -10.20 6.28 8.51
CA TYR A 287 -9.18 5.24 8.49
C TYR A 287 -8.83 4.72 7.09
N ARG A 288 -9.40 5.30 6.03
CA ARG A 288 -8.91 5.05 4.67
C ARG A 288 -7.43 5.39 4.60
N SER A 289 -6.61 4.54 3.98
CA SER A 289 -5.20 4.88 3.73
C SER A 289 -5.13 6.10 2.82
N GLN A 290 -4.67 7.24 3.36
CA GLN A 290 -4.58 8.47 2.58
C GLN A 290 -3.49 8.36 1.51
N HIS A 291 -2.37 7.69 1.84
CA HIS A 291 -1.28 7.50 0.91
C HIS A 291 -1.70 6.65 -0.30
N ASN A 292 -2.34 5.48 -0.06
CA ASN A 292 -2.82 4.62 -1.15
C ASN A 292 -3.92 5.30 -1.96
N SER A 293 -4.85 6.00 -1.29
CA SER A 293 -5.90 6.78 -1.96
C SER A 293 -5.32 7.88 -2.87
N SER A 294 -4.18 8.46 -2.50
CA SER A 294 -3.51 9.47 -3.33
C SER A 294 -3.12 8.93 -4.70
N TYR A 295 -2.67 7.67 -4.79
CA TYR A 295 -2.36 7.04 -6.08
C TYR A 295 -3.59 6.91 -6.97
N TRP A 296 -4.73 6.51 -6.40
CA TRP A 296 -5.98 6.34 -7.14
C TRP A 296 -6.57 7.67 -7.64
N HIS A 297 -6.22 8.78 -7.00
CA HIS A 297 -6.64 10.13 -7.38
C HIS A 297 -5.58 10.93 -8.14
N ASN A 298 -4.54 10.27 -8.67
CA ASN A 298 -3.46 10.91 -9.42
C ASN A 298 -2.78 12.08 -8.68
N VAL A 299 -2.72 12.02 -7.35
CA VAL A 299 -1.99 13.01 -6.55
C VAL A 299 -0.49 12.81 -6.77
N PRO A 300 0.29 13.87 -7.01
CA PRO A 300 1.73 13.77 -7.16
C PRO A 300 2.41 13.13 -5.93
N TYR A 301 3.45 12.33 -6.18
CA TYR A 301 4.25 11.73 -5.13
C TYR A 301 5.71 11.60 -5.55
N ILE A 302 6.59 11.61 -4.57
CA ILE A 302 8.02 11.36 -4.72
C ILE A 302 8.35 10.01 -4.09
N GLY A 303 9.00 9.14 -4.86
CA GLY A 303 9.57 7.90 -4.39
C GLY A 303 11.08 8.03 -4.19
N ILE A 304 11.54 7.61 -3.02
CA ILE A 304 12.94 7.62 -2.59
C ILE A 304 13.40 6.17 -2.36
N GLY A 305 14.62 5.85 -2.78
CA GLY A 305 15.18 4.52 -2.62
C GLY A 305 15.19 3.69 -3.89
N ALA A 306 15.92 2.57 -3.88
CA ALA A 306 16.02 1.65 -5.02
C ALA A 306 14.64 1.12 -5.42
N SER A 307 14.33 1.08 -6.71
CA SER A 307 13.03 0.66 -7.28
C SER A 307 11.84 1.57 -6.94
N ALA A 308 12.02 2.68 -6.25
CA ALA A 308 10.94 3.60 -5.93
C ALA A 308 10.46 4.36 -7.17
N HIS A 309 9.15 4.48 -7.32
CA HIS A 309 8.51 5.24 -8.38
C HIS A 309 8.10 6.63 -7.90
N SER A 310 8.06 7.58 -8.82
CA SER A 310 7.56 8.95 -8.60
C SER A 310 6.60 9.34 -9.71
N TYR A 311 5.63 10.19 -9.40
CA TYR A 311 4.70 10.78 -10.37
C TYR A 311 4.52 12.26 -10.07
N SER A 312 4.81 13.11 -11.03
CA SER A 312 4.67 14.57 -10.91
C SER A 312 4.73 15.25 -12.25
N ASN A 313 3.94 16.30 -12.44
CA ASN A 313 4.00 17.18 -13.62
C ASN A 313 3.88 16.44 -14.98
N GLY A 314 3.03 15.44 -15.07
CA GLY A 314 2.83 14.65 -16.29
C GLY A 314 4.02 13.76 -16.65
N LYS A 315 4.86 13.43 -15.65
CA LYS A 315 5.97 12.51 -15.77
C LYS A 315 5.88 11.41 -14.72
N ARG A 316 6.28 10.22 -15.10
CA ARG A 316 6.58 9.11 -14.21
C ARG A 316 8.09 8.86 -14.23
N SER A 317 8.66 8.58 -13.08
CA SER A 317 10.07 8.17 -13.00
C SER A 317 10.23 7.04 -11.99
N TRP A 318 11.28 6.25 -12.15
CA TRP A 318 11.60 5.16 -11.24
C TRP A 318 13.10 5.01 -11.07
N ASN A 319 13.50 4.74 -9.84
CA ASN A 319 14.89 4.47 -9.52
C ASN A 319 15.26 3.04 -9.93
N ILE A 320 16.54 2.83 -10.21
CA ILE A 320 17.08 1.50 -10.54
C ILE A 320 16.76 0.47 -9.45
N ALA A 321 16.30 -0.73 -9.87
CA ALA A 321 16.02 -1.85 -8.98
C ALA A 321 17.27 -2.66 -8.64
N ASP A 322 18.32 -1.99 -8.17
CA ASP A 322 19.58 -2.57 -7.70
C ASP A 322 20.13 -1.73 -6.54
N THR A 323 20.09 -2.28 -5.34
CA THR A 323 20.51 -1.60 -4.10
C THR A 323 21.95 -1.12 -4.14
N LYS A 324 22.87 -1.92 -4.72
CA LYS A 324 24.30 -1.54 -4.78
C LYS A 324 24.53 -0.42 -5.79
N ALA A 325 23.99 -0.58 -7.00
CA ALA A 325 24.10 0.43 -8.04
C ALA A 325 23.43 1.75 -7.61
N TYR A 326 22.28 1.67 -6.92
CA TYR A 326 21.60 2.83 -6.33
C TYR A 326 22.50 3.55 -5.33
N ILE A 327 23.04 2.85 -4.32
CA ILE A 327 23.94 3.44 -3.32
C ILE A 327 25.15 4.13 -4.01
N THR A 328 25.81 3.43 -4.93
CA THR A 328 26.98 3.98 -5.61
C THR A 328 26.65 5.23 -6.41
N ALA A 329 25.53 5.25 -7.12
CA ALA A 329 25.12 6.41 -7.91
C ALA A 329 24.84 7.64 -7.02
N ILE A 330 24.15 7.42 -5.90
CA ILE A 330 23.82 8.51 -4.96
C ILE A 330 25.11 9.02 -4.25
N GLU A 331 26.03 8.15 -3.87
CA GLU A 331 27.34 8.53 -3.31
C GLU A 331 28.18 9.38 -4.31
N GLU A 332 27.86 9.32 -5.60
CA GLU A 332 28.47 10.13 -6.68
C GLU A 332 27.60 11.34 -7.09
N ASP A 333 26.64 11.77 -6.26
CA ASP A 333 25.70 12.87 -6.51
C ASP A 333 24.84 12.69 -7.79
N ARG A 334 24.61 11.44 -8.21
CA ARG A 334 23.79 11.09 -9.38
C ARG A 334 22.49 10.45 -8.97
N LEU A 335 21.36 10.93 -9.53
CA LEU A 335 20.07 10.26 -9.38
C LEU A 335 19.95 9.11 -10.41
N PRO A 336 19.93 7.84 -9.97
CA PRO A 336 19.85 6.69 -10.86
C PRO A 336 18.39 6.38 -11.24
N CYS A 337 17.75 7.30 -11.97
CA CYS A 337 16.34 7.16 -12.33
C CYS A 337 16.15 7.24 -13.86
N GLU A 338 15.16 6.53 -14.33
CA GLU A 338 14.57 6.63 -15.66
C GLU A 338 13.31 7.47 -15.60
N GLU A 339 12.93 8.14 -16.70
CA GLU A 339 11.75 8.99 -16.79
C GLU A 339 10.92 8.64 -18.01
N GLU A 340 9.60 8.73 -17.87
CA GLU A 340 8.61 8.63 -18.92
C GLU A 340 7.73 9.87 -18.92
N ILE A 341 7.47 10.43 -20.11
CA ILE A 341 6.49 11.51 -20.28
C ILE A 341 5.14 10.86 -20.52
N ILE A 342 4.14 11.22 -19.71
CA ILE A 342 2.79 10.72 -19.80
C ILE A 342 2.02 11.60 -20.79
N ASP A 343 1.72 11.05 -21.95
CA ASP A 343 0.86 11.72 -22.94
C ASP A 343 -0.64 11.62 -22.55
N ALA A 344 -1.49 12.22 -23.36
CA ALA A 344 -2.93 12.30 -23.05
C ALA A 344 -3.62 10.91 -23.06
N ASP A 345 -3.20 10.01 -23.94
CA ASP A 345 -3.78 8.66 -24.03
C ASP A 345 -3.29 7.78 -22.88
N THR A 346 -2.02 7.86 -22.53
CA THR A 346 -1.46 7.21 -21.35
C THR A 346 -2.13 7.71 -20.07
N HIS A 347 -2.32 9.05 -19.94
CA HIS A 347 -3.03 9.62 -18.80
C HIS A 347 -4.47 9.13 -18.69
N TYR A 348 -5.17 9.03 -19.84
CA TYR A 348 -6.52 8.46 -19.88
C TYR A 348 -6.51 7.00 -19.40
N ASN A 349 -5.59 6.18 -19.88
CA ASN A 349 -5.49 4.77 -19.49
C ASN A 349 -5.15 4.61 -17.99
N ASP A 350 -4.22 5.42 -17.47
CA ASP A 350 -3.90 5.46 -16.04
C ASP A 350 -5.14 5.80 -15.20
N MET A 351 -5.92 6.79 -15.64
CA MET A 351 -7.16 7.18 -14.98
C MET A 351 -8.20 6.04 -14.98
N ILE A 352 -8.36 5.30 -16.08
CA ILE A 352 -9.25 4.12 -16.13
C ILE A 352 -8.81 3.10 -15.07
N MET A 353 -7.52 2.77 -15.02
CA MET A 353 -6.97 1.77 -14.08
C MET A 353 -7.11 2.20 -12.63
N THR A 354 -6.91 3.47 -12.33
CA THR A 354 -6.89 3.96 -10.95
C THR A 354 -8.29 4.27 -10.42
N ALA A 355 -9.10 5.01 -11.19
CA ALA A 355 -10.41 5.45 -10.72
C ALA A 355 -11.42 4.30 -10.58
N LEU A 356 -11.44 3.35 -11.54
CA LEU A 356 -12.36 2.20 -11.45
C LEU A 356 -12.03 1.22 -10.32
N ARG A 357 -10.83 1.29 -9.74
CA ARG A 357 -10.53 0.52 -8.53
C ARG A 357 -11.28 1.05 -7.31
N THR A 358 -11.61 2.33 -7.30
CA THR A 358 -12.28 2.99 -6.18
C THR A 358 -13.79 2.82 -6.22
N CYS A 359 -14.42 2.91 -5.08
CA CYS A 359 -15.88 2.89 -4.99
C CYS A 359 -16.54 4.13 -5.63
N GLU A 360 -15.82 5.24 -5.74
CA GLU A 360 -16.27 6.46 -6.41
C GLU A 360 -16.34 6.28 -7.93
N GLY A 361 -15.33 5.62 -8.52
CA GLY A 361 -15.23 5.44 -9.96
C GLY A 361 -14.71 6.68 -10.69
N ILE A 362 -15.05 6.80 -11.98
CA ILE A 362 -14.62 7.87 -12.87
C ILE A 362 -15.61 9.04 -12.82
N ASP A 363 -15.13 10.23 -12.47
CA ASP A 363 -15.87 11.47 -12.63
C ASP A 363 -15.87 11.87 -14.11
N LEU A 364 -17.01 11.70 -14.79
CA LEU A 364 -17.14 11.99 -16.20
C LEU A 364 -16.95 13.51 -16.52
N SER A 365 -17.14 14.37 -15.55
CA SER A 365 -16.96 15.83 -15.73
C SER A 365 -15.49 16.24 -15.87
N THR A 366 -14.55 15.41 -15.42
CA THR A 366 -13.12 15.68 -15.53
C THR A 366 -12.54 15.36 -16.91
N LEU A 367 -13.27 14.60 -17.72
CA LEU A 367 -12.85 14.19 -19.05
C LEU A 367 -13.15 15.26 -20.12
N SER A 368 -12.27 15.38 -21.12
CA SER A 368 -12.61 16.12 -22.32
C SER A 368 -13.80 15.46 -23.06
N ALA A 369 -14.53 16.24 -23.85
CA ALA A 369 -15.68 15.72 -24.60
C ALA A 369 -15.31 14.54 -25.52
N GLU A 370 -14.08 14.51 -26.05
CA GLU A 370 -13.56 13.40 -26.86
C GLU A 370 -13.44 12.13 -26.05
N TYR A 371 -12.69 12.17 -24.92
CA TYR A 371 -12.49 11.01 -24.06
C TYR A 371 -13.77 10.54 -23.39
N GLN A 372 -14.65 11.46 -23.00
CA GLN A 372 -15.97 11.10 -22.48
C GLN A 372 -16.82 10.35 -23.52
N THR A 373 -16.85 10.82 -24.78
CA THR A 373 -17.56 10.15 -25.87
C THR A 373 -16.96 8.76 -26.15
N TYR A 374 -15.63 8.66 -26.18
CA TYR A 374 -14.91 7.40 -26.36
C TYR A 374 -15.25 6.40 -25.24
N LEU A 375 -15.10 6.80 -23.99
CA LEU A 375 -15.39 6.00 -22.81
C LEU A 375 -16.84 5.50 -22.81
N MET A 376 -17.82 6.39 -22.99
CA MET A 376 -19.23 6.01 -22.91
C MET A 376 -19.66 5.08 -24.04
N ARG A 377 -19.01 5.14 -25.21
CA ARG A 377 -19.22 4.16 -26.29
C ARG A 377 -18.80 2.77 -25.87
N LEU A 378 -17.62 2.62 -25.23
CA LEU A 378 -17.08 1.34 -24.75
C LEU A 378 -17.79 0.85 -23.48
N ALA A 379 -18.21 1.74 -22.61
CA ALA A 379 -18.91 1.40 -21.36
C ALA A 379 -20.32 0.86 -21.60
N LYS A 380 -21.00 1.28 -22.69
CA LYS A 380 -22.39 0.89 -22.96
C LYS A 380 -22.66 -0.61 -22.97
N PRO A 381 -21.88 -1.47 -23.67
CA PRO A 381 -22.09 -2.94 -23.62
C PRO A 381 -21.79 -3.50 -22.22
N LEU A 382 -20.83 -2.96 -21.48
CA LEU A 382 -20.49 -3.39 -20.13
C LEU A 382 -21.59 -3.01 -19.11
N GLN A 383 -22.25 -1.86 -19.31
CA GLN A 383 -23.43 -1.47 -18.55
C GLN A 383 -24.62 -2.42 -18.83
N GLN A 384 -24.83 -2.83 -20.09
CA GLN A 384 -25.87 -3.80 -20.45
C GLN A 384 -25.64 -5.18 -19.84
N GLN A 385 -24.37 -5.56 -19.63
CA GLN A 385 -23.98 -6.78 -18.93
C GLN A 385 -24.07 -6.65 -17.40
N GLY A 386 -24.35 -5.45 -16.88
CA GLY A 386 -24.41 -5.18 -15.46
C GLY A 386 -23.05 -5.13 -14.74
N LEU A 387 -21.97 -4.88 -15.49
CA LEU A 387 -20.60 -4.79 -14.96
C LEU A 387 -20.24 -3.34 -14.53
N LEU A 388 -20.80 -2.36 -15.24
CA LEU A 388 -20.64 -0.94 -14.95
C LEU A 388 -22.00 -0.29 -14.66
N LYS A 389 -21.95 0.77 -13.87
CA LYS A 389 -23.12 1.63 -13.59
C LYS A 389 -22.70 3.08 -13.66
N GLU A 390 -23.50 3.89 -14.33
CA GLU A 390 -23.43 5.36 -14.24
C GLU A 390 -24.44 5.86 -13.22
N ASP A 391 -24.00 6.76 -12.35
CA ASP A 391 -24.85 7.39 -11.35
C ASP A 391 -24.36 8.82 -11.06
N ASN A 392 -25.21 9.82 -11.34
CA ASN A 392 -24.91 11.23 -11.12
C ASN A 392 -23.61 11.74 -11.77
N GLY A 393 -23.32 11.29 -12.99
CA GLY A 393 -22.11 11.69 -13.72
C GLY A 393 -20.82 10.93 -13.31
N TRP A 394 -20.97 9.86 -12.54
CA TRP A 394 -19.86 8.97 -12.16
C TRP A 394 -20.07 7.58 -12.75
N LEU A 395 -19.03 7.02 -13.36
CA LEU A 395 -19.01 5.67 -13.89
C LEU A 395 -18.19 4.77 -12.97
N HIS A 396 -18.79 3.73 -12.42
CA HIS A 396 -18.14 2.84 -11.45
C HIS A 396 -18.48 1.36 -11.71
N LEU A 397 -17.65 0.48 -11.19
CA LEU A 397 -17.89 -0.96 -11.19
C LEU A 397 -19.12 -1.31 -10.34
N THR A 398 -19.90 -2.24 -10.80
CA THR A 398 -20.88 -2.95 -9.96
C THR A 398 -20.17 -4.06 -9.19
N ARG A 399 -20.86 -4.71 -8.23
CA ARG A 399 -20.32 -5.89 -7.55
C ARG A 399 -19.91 -6.98 -8.58
N ASN A 400 -20.70 -7.21 -9.62
CA ASN A 400 -20.33 -8.15 -10.69
C ASN A 400 -19.13 -7.68 -11.51
N GLY A 401 -19.01 -6.37 -11.73
CA GLY A 401 -17.88 -5.79 -12.44
C GLY A 401 -16.55 -5.90 -11.67
N ILE A 402 -16.59 -5.88 -10.34
CA ILE A 402 -15.38 -6.02 -9.50
C ILE A 402 -14.69 -7.37 -9.74
N TYR A 403 -15.44 -8.48 -9.91
CA TYR A 403 -14.86 -9.81 -10.13
C TYR A 403 -14.06 -9.93 -11.42
N VAL A 404 -14.37 -9.11 -12.41
CA VAL A 404 -13.73 -9.07 -13.72
C VAL A 404 -13.14 -7.70 -14.03
N SER A 405 -12.75 -6.99 -12.99
CA SER A 405 -12.30 -5.58 -13.04
C SER A 405 -11.18 -5.36 -14.06
N ASP A 406 -10.20 -6.25 -14.11
CA ASP A 406 -9.07 -6.13 -15.03
C ASP A 406 -9.51 -6.21 -16.48
N SER A 407 -10.45 -7.12 -16.81
CA SER A 407 -11.04 -7.21 -18.15
C SER A 407 -11.86 -5.97 -18.50
N VAL A 408 -12.69 -5.49 -17.53
CA VAL A 408 -13.49 -4.27 -17.73
C VAL A 408 -12.59 -3.05 -17.96
N MET A 409 -11.54 -2.89 -17.16
CA MET A 409 -10.58 -1.78 -17.33
C MET A 409 -9.85 -1.89 -18.67
N SER A 410 -9.39 -3.08 -19.04
CA SER A 410 -8.72 -3.32 -20.33
C SER A 410 -9.60 -2.97 -21.53
N ASP A 411 -10.89 -3.33 -21.49
CA ASP A 411 -11.86 -3.04 -22.56
C ASP A 411 -12.14 -1.53 -22.72
N LEU A 412 -11.88 -0.73 -21.71
CA LEU A 412 -12.11 0.72 -21.71
C LEU A 412 -10.87 1.52 -22.10
N MET A 413 -9.70 0.91 -22.14
CA MET A 413 -8.45 1.60 -22.49
C MET A 413 -8.40 2.00 -23.96
N LYS A 414 -7.62 3.02 -24.22
CA LYS A 414 -7.30 3.48 -25.57
C LYS A 414 -5.99 2.81 -26.03
N VAL A 415 -6.07 2.08 -27.14
CA VAL A 415 -4.97 1.35 -27.77
C VAL A 415 -4.48 2.12 -29.01
#